data_cedf3cb8304d0aaec3457a2e81ec13a9
#
_entry.id   cedf3cb8304d0aaec3457a2e81ec13a9
#
_cell.length_a   1.000
_cell.length_b   1.000
_cell.length_c   1.000
_cell.angle_alpha   90.00
_cell.angle_beta   90.00
_cell.angle_gamma   90.00
#
_symmetry.space_group_name_H-M   'P 1'
#
loop_
_entity.id
_entity.type
_entity.pdbx_description
1 polymer ?
#
loop_
_entity_poly.entity_id
_entity_poly.type
_entity_poly.pdbx_seq_one_letter_code
_entity_poly.pdbx_strand_id
1 'polypeptide(L)'
;MGKMFNKKFLVLFLALVMMSVTACGQETTEKENEAPAAADNTNNQAAASTASEADDWPSQPINIMVPASAGGGTDIFSRTLGEFITEETGAPVVITNQSGLAGYEMVRTQDPNGYNYAMAITGLLISKAQGDLDYGHEAYDPVGMISAETSTGIIVRADSPYQTVEDLFNAIKADPQSVVGGISMTGYPYLYMLAIEDALDIDLYCVDAGNSAERNTALLGEQVDYIISNAAVTKPYLESGDFKYLGIAAKERNAFIPDVPTFTELGYDLVFPGQAIYLVAPKGTDPEVIEKFNGVLDKILAREDFIEKMTSMSFGVVKGISVQETLDELNDAAATFEKYTK
;
A
#
# COMPACT_ATOMS: atom_id res chain seq x y z
N MET A 1 42.64 -13.67 -31.31
CA MET A 1 42.94 -15.03 -30.81
C MET A 1 41.72 -15.49 -30.02
N GLY A 2 40.90 -16.29 -30.65
CA GLY A 2 39.63 -16.80 -30.14
C GLY A 2 39.84 -18.01 -29.23
N LYS A 3 38.83 -18.24 -28.42
CA LYS A 3 38.46 -19.60 -28.02
C LYS A 3 36.92 -19.66 -27.89
N MET A 4 36.33 -20.28 -28.91
CA MET A 4 34.99 -20.90 -28.87
C MET A 4 35.01 -21.98 -27.78
N PHE A 5 33.98 -22.01 -26.93
CA PHE A 5 33.64 -23.19 -26.15
C PHE A 5 32.27 -23.72 -26.52
N ASN A 6 32.27 -24.99 -26.83
CA ASN A 6 31.33 -25.81 -27.53
C ASN A 6 30.03 -26.07 -26.75
N LYS A 7 28.91 -25.97 -27.46
CA LYS A 7 27.66 -26.62 -27.09
C LYS A 7 27.82 -28.13 -27.39
N LYS A 8 27.62 -28.98 -26.39
CA LYS A 8 27.12 -30.39 -26.48
C LYS A 8 27.49 -31.07 -25.15
N PHE A 9 26.51 -31.23 -24.29
CA PHE A 9 26.35 -32.38 -23.37
C PHE A 9 25.18 -32.04 -22.45
N LEU A 10 24.01 -32.49 -22.76
CA LEU A 10 23.03 -32.99 -21.81
C LEU A 10 21.78 -33.50 -22.55
N VAL A 11 21.89 -34.72 -23.01
CA VAL A 11 20.71 -35.58 -23.26
C VAL A 11 21.14 -36.93 -22.72
N LEU A 12 20.59 -37.38 -21.65
CA LEU A 12 20.27 -38.77 -21.30
C LEU A 12 20.05 -38.92 -19.78
N PHE A 13 18.81 -38.98 -19.37
CA PHE A 13 18.34 -39.90 -18.33
C PHE A 13 16.81 -39.78 -18.30
N LEU A 14 16.20 -40.50 -19.22
CA LEU A 14 14.79 -40.88 -19.18
C LEU A 14 14.82 -42.42 -19.26
N ALA A 15 14.35 -43.11 -18.29
CA ALA A 15 13.57 -44.32 -18.40
C ALA A 15 13.58 -45.15 -17.10
N LEU A 16 12.41 -45.62 -16.79
CA LEU A 16 12.04 -46.90 -16.23
C LEU A 16 12.03 -47.03 -14.70
N VAL A 17 10.84 -46.94 -14.11
CA VAL A 17 10.28 -48.09 -13.33
C VAL A 17 8.73 -48.01 -13.45
N MET A 18 8.17 -48.83 -14.33
CA MET A 18 6.83 -49.43 -14.25
C MET A 18 6.98 -50.83 -13.75
N MET A 19 6.19 -51.24 -12.75
CA MET A 19 5.65 -52.60 -12.51
C MET A 19 4.82 -52.54 -11.23
N SER A 20 3.48 -52.51 -11.32
CA SER A 20 2.54 -53.65 -11.35
C SER A 20 2.51 -54.48 -10.06
N VAL A 21 1.36 -54.42 -9.32
CA VAL A 21 0.76 -55.60 -8.67
C VAL A 21 -0.76 -55.49 -8.79
N THR A 22 -1.27 -56.64 -9.26
CA THR A 22 -2.63 -57.02 -9.60
C THR A 22 -3.46 -57.44 -8.41
N ALA A 23 -4.75 -57.12 -8.45
CA ALA A 23 -5.94 -57.96 -8.13
C ALA A 23 -6.06 -58.72 -6.80
N CYS A 24 -7.15 -58.50 -6.12
CA CYS A 24 -8.16 -59.52 -5.81
C CYS A 24 -9.47 -58.86 -5.40
N GLY A 25 -10.50 -59.26 -6.11
CA GLY A 25 -11.88 -58.89 -5.92
C GLY A 25 -12.56 -59.77 -4.89
N GLN A 26 -13.71 -59.29 -4.43
CA GLN A 26 -14.79 -60.13 -3.96
C GLN A 26 -16.11 -59.32 -4.04
N GLU A 27 -17.03 -59.82 -4.89
CA GLU A 27 -18.45 -59.50 -4.92
C GLU A 27 -19.12 -60.04 -3.63
N THR A 28 -20.11 -59.30 -3.13
CA THR A 28 -21.37 -59.90 -2.62
C THR A 28 -22.46 -58.85 -2.49
N THR A 29 -23.45 -59.03 -3.35
CA THR A 29 -24.92 -59.07 -3.17
C THR A 29 -25.68 -57.89 -2.56
N GLU A 30 -26.59 -57.40 -3.43
CA GLU A 30 -27.80 -56.64 -3.20
C GLU A 30 -28.71 -57.26 -2.12
N LYS A 31 -29.33 -56.39 -1.32
CA LYS A 31 -30.70 -56.62 -0.81
C LYS A 31 -31.44 -55.28 -0.79
N GLU A 32 -32.43 -55.20 -1.69
CA GLU A 32 -33.60 -54.35 -1.53
C GLU A 32 -34.25 -54.57 -0.18
N ASN A 33 -34.72 -53.48 0.44
CA ASN A 33 -35.90 -53.57 1.29
C ASN A 33 -36.66 -52.24 1.31
N GLU A 34 -37.93 -52.40 1.16
CA GLU A 34 -39.02 -51.46 0.96
C GLU A 34 -39.16 -50.40 2.07
N ALA A 35 -39.73 -49.25 1.66
CA ALA A 35 -40.28 -48.22 2.54
C ALA A 35 -41.54 -48.67 3.29
N PRO A 36 -41.84 -48.03 4.40
CA PRO A 36 -43.21 -47.61 4.64
C PRO A 36 -43.38 -46.11 4.93
N ALA A 37 -44.59 -45.70 4.60
CA ALA A 37 -45.13 -44.37 4.45
C ALA A 37 -45.18 -43.51 5.73
N ALA A 38 -45.11 -42.19 5.46
CA ALA A 38 -45.83 -41.06 6.05
C ALA A 38 -46.19 -41.09 7.56
N ALA A 39 -45.59 -40.15 8.29
CA ALA A 39 -46.26 -39.48 9.39
C ALA A 39 -45.95 -37.97 9.30
N ASP A 40 -47.02 -37.27 9.06
CA ASP A 40 -47.21 -35.83 9.13
C ASP A 40 -46.75 -35.31 10.51
N ASN A 41 -45.88 -34.38 10.58
CA ASN A 41 -45.66 -33.63 11.80
C ASN A 41 -45.48 -32.14 11.45
N THR A 42 -46.55 -31.47 11.72
CA THR A 42 -46.77 -30.05 11.78
C THR A 42 -45.58 -29.24 12.32
N ASN A 43 -45.18 -28.33 11.46
CA ASN A 43 -44.81 -26.96 11.69
C ASN A 43 -44.55 -26.55 13.15
N ASN A 44 -43.27 -26.44 13.49
CA ASN A 44 -42.85 -25.53 14.52
C ASN A 44 -41.66 -24.73 13.91
N GLN A 45 -42.03 -23.71 13.13
CA GLN A 45 -41.11 -22.69 12.68
C GLN A 45 -40.76 -21.83 13.91
N ALA A 46 -39.83 -22.34 14.70
CA ALA A 46 -39.10 -21.51 15.62
C ALA A 46 -38.39 -20.49 14.75
N ALA A 47 -38.78 -19.22 14.83
CA ALA A 47 -38.03 -18.11 14.35
C ALA A 47 -36.62 -18.24 14.98
N ALA A 48 -35.68 -18.79 14.20
CA ALA A 48 -34.30 -18.62 14.49
C ALA A 48 -34.06 -17.10 14.36
N SER A 49 -33.91 -16.43 15.48
CA SER A 49 -33.28 -15.14 15.57
C SER A 49 -31.96 -15.29 14.81
N THR A 50 -31.87 -14.74 13.63
CA THR A 50 -30.59 -14.51 12.96
C THR A 50 -29.87 -13.47 13.80
N ALA A 51 -29.13 -13.90 14.83
CA ALA A 51 -28.03 -13.11 15.35
C ALA A 51 -27.17 -12.83 14.14
N SER A 52 -26.94 -11.55 13.84
CA SER A 52 -26.04 -11.14 12.77
C SER A 52 -24.69 -11.77 13.06
N GLU A 53 -24.04 -12.36 12.04
CA GLU A 53 -22.65 -12.87 12.18
C GLU A 53 -21.71 -11.76 12.68
N ALA A 54 -22.12 -10.50 12.48
CA ALA A 54 -21.46 -9.33 13.03
C ALA A 54 -21.47 -9.29 14.57
N ASP A 55 -22.49 -9.84 15.28
CA ASP A 55 -22.56 -9.75 16.74
C ASP A 55 -21.41 -10.50 17.44
N ASP A 56 -20.96 -11.62 16.86
CA ASP A 56 -19.84 -12.44 17.38
C ASP A 56 -18.49 -12.16 16.69
N TRP A 57 -18.41 -11.17 15.81
CA TRP A 57 -17.16 -10.83 15.14
C TRP A 57 -16.19 -10.09 16.08
N PRO A 58 -14.87 -10.45 16.10
CA PRO A 58 -14.25 -11.59 15.42
C PRO A 58 -14.27 -12.85 16.30
N SER A 59 -14.74 -13.99 15.74
CA SER A 59 -14.77 -15.29 16.41
C SER A 59 -13.69 -16.27 15.91
N GLN A 60 -12.89 -15.87 14.92
CA GLN A 60 -11.81 -16.66 14.32
C GLN A 60 -10.65 -15.76 13.92
N PRO A 61 -9.47 -16.32 13.51
CA PRO A 61 -8.32 -15.52 13.11
C PRO A 61 -8.60 -14.56 11.96
N ILE A 62 -8.06 -13.34 12.06
CA ILE A 62 -8.14 -12.31 11.03
C ILE A 62 -6.90 -12.45 10.12
N ASN A 63 -7.10 -12.61 8.81
CA ASN A 63 -6.05 -12.73 7.82
C ASN A 63 -5.81 -11.37 7.16
N ILE A 64 -4.57 -10.91 7.16
CA ILE A 64 -4.18 -9.67 6.50
C ILE A 64 -3.06 -9.97 5.49
N MET A 65 -3.35 -9.76 4.22
CA MET A 65 -2.36 -9.83 3.14
C MET A 65 -1.58 -8.51 3.05
N VAL A 66 -0.28 -8.60 2.94
CA VAL A 66 0.64 -7.47 2.79
C VAL A 66 1.29 -7.54 1.41
N PRO A 67 1.09 -6.54 0.53
CA PRO A 67 1.61 -6.54 -0.84
C PRO A 67 3.10 -6.13 -0.89
N ALA A 68 3.88 -6.62 0.07
CA ALA A 68 5.30 -6.30 0.21
C ALA A 68 6.07 -7.52 0.69
N SER A 69 7.39 -7.50 0.49
CA SER A 69 8.28 -8.54 1.00
C SER A 69 8.33 -8.53 2.52
N ALA A 70 8.45 -9.73 3.11
CA ALA A 70 8.63 -9.87 4.54
C ALA A 70 9.89 -9.12 5.02
N GLY A 71 9.77 -8.42 6.16
CA GLY A 71 10.82 -7.56 6.72
C GLY A 71 10.91 -6.17 6.10
N GLY A 72 10.10 -5.86 5.09
CA GLY A 72 9.96 -4.49 4.57
C GLY A 72 9.12 -3.60 5.48
N GLY A 73 9.15 -2.27 5.25
CA GLY A 73 8.43 -1.30 6.09
C GLY A 73 6.95 -1.62 6.25
N THR A 74 6.24 -1.90 5.16
CA THR A 74 4.81 -2.25 5.21
C THR A 74 4.55 -3.55 5.99
N ASP A 75 5.44 -4.55 5.90
CA ASP A 75 5.31 -5.78 6.67
C ASP A 75 5.51 -5.53 8.18
N ILE A 76 6.54 -4.76 8.54
CA ILE A 76 6.81 -4.40 9.94
C ILE A 76 5.61 -3.62 10.51
N PHE A 77 5.09 -2.64 9.75
CA PHE A 77 3.89 -1.90 10.11
C PHE A 77 2.71 -2.84 10.36
N SER A 78 2.44 -3.75 9.40
CA SER A 78 1.29 -4.67 9.46
C SER A 78 1.37 -5.64 10.62
N ARG A 79 2.56 -6.16 10.94
CA ARG A 79 2.77 -7.04 12.10
C ARG A 79 2.56 -6.30 13.40
N THR A 80 3.07 -5.07 13.50
CA THR A 80 2.84 -4.24 14.68
C THR A 80 1.36 -3.93 14.85
N LEU A 81 0.65 -3.52 13.78
CA LEU A 81 -0.80 -3.32 13.84
C LEU A 81 -1.53 -4.60 14.24
N GLY A 82 -1.12 -5.76 13.70
CA GLY A 82 -1.69 -7.07 14.02
C GLY A 82 -1.58 -7.46 15.50
N GLU A 83 -0.46 -7.10 16.15
CA GLU A 83 -0.30 -7.26 17.62
C GLU A 83 -1.38 -6.48 18.36
N PHE A 84 -1.58 -5.20 18.02
CA PHE A 84 -2.57 -4.33 18.66
C PHE A 84 -4.02 -4.75 18.34
N ILE A 85 -4.30 -5.23 17.11
CA ILE A 85 -5.61 -5.81 16.79
C ILE A 85 -5.87 -7.05 17.65
N THR A 86 -4.88 -7.91 17.84
CA THR A 86 -5.00 -9.09 18.69
C THR A 86 -5.25 -8.71 20.15
N GLU A 87 -4.58 -7.68 20.66
CA GLU A 87 -4.82 -7.16 22.02
C GLU A 87 -6.23 -6.62 22.20
N GLU A 88 -6.74 -5.85 21.23
CA GLU A 88 -8.04 -5.20 21.32
C GLU A 88 -9.20 -6.17 21.12
N THR A 89 -9.04 -7.18 20.24
CA THR A 89 -10.13 -8.07 19.85
C THR A 89 -10.07 -9.45 20.49
N GLY A 90 -8.90 -9.89 20.95
CA GLY A 90 -8.64 -11.27 21.39
C GLY A 90 -8.46 -12.27 20.23
N ALA A 91 -8.71 -11.88 18.98
CA ALA A 91 -8.55 -12.74 17.82
C ALA A 91 -7.12 -12.70 17.27
N PRO A 92 -6.49 -13.84 16.96
CA PRO A 92 -5.16 -13.84 16.34
C PRO A 92 -5.16 -13.20 14.97
N VAL A 93 -4.14 -12.41 14.66
CA VAL A 93 -3.91 -11.85 13.32
C VAL A 93 -2.84 -12.65 12.59
N VAL A 94 -3.17 -13.11 11.39
CA VAL A 94 -2.26 -13.86 10.49
C VAL A 94 -1.82 -12.94 9.36
N ILE A 95 -0.52 -12.63 9.31
CA ILE A 95 0.07 -11.83 8.24
C ILE A 95 0.64 -12.73 7.15
N THR A 96 0.18 -12.51 5.91
CA THR A 96 0.69 -13.20 4.72
C THR A 96 1.31 -12.18 3.77
N ASN A 97 2.55 -12.43 3.32
CA ASN A 97 3.25 -11.56 2.39
C ASN A 97 3.13 -12.10 0.95
N GLN A 98 2.66 -11.26 0.05
CA GLN A 98 2.65 -11.54 -1.39
C GLN A 98 2.99 -10.26 -2.14
N SER A 99 4.26 -10.13 -2.52
CA SER A 99 4.73 -8.92 -3.20
C SER A 99 4.09 -8.71 -4.57
N GLY A 100 3.88 -7.43 -4.91
CA GLY A 100 3.37 -7.01 -6.20
C GLY A 100 1.86 -7.22 -6.37
N LEU A 101 1.42 -7.16 -7.62
CA LEU A 101 0.00 -7.14 -7.99
C LEU A 101 -0.74 -8.44 -7.66
N ALA A 102 -0.03 -9.58 -7.63
CA ALA A 102 -0.62 -10.88 -7.29
C ALA A 102 -1.22 -10.93 -5.87
N GLY A 103 -0.69 -10.15 -4.93
CA GLY A 103 -1.25 -10.06 -3.58
C GLY A 103 -2.64 -9.42 -3.56
N TYR A 104 -2.84 -8.39 -4.35
CA TYR A 104 -4.14 -7.74 -4.48
C TYR A 104 -5.17 -8.69 -5.09
N GLU A 105 -4.82 -9.38 -6.19
CA GLU A 105 -5.70 -10.34 -6.84
C GLU A 105 -6.09 -11.50 -5.89
N MET A 106 -5.16 -11.96 -5.07
CA MET A 106 -5.42 -13.00 -4.09
C MET A 106 -6.54 -12.62 -3.13
N VAL A 107 -6.54 -11.40 -2.58
CA VAL A 107 -7.59 -10.96 -1.64
C VAL A 107 -8.88 -10.62 -2.37
N ARG A 108 -8.80 -9.98 -3.54
CA ARG A 108 -9.97 -9.63 -4.36
C ARG A 108 -10.89 -10.82 -4.65
N THR A 109 -10.30 -12.01 -4.79
CA THR A 109 -11.00 -13.25 -5.12
C THR A 109 -11.37 -14.12 -3.92
N GLN A 110 -11.05 -13.69 -2.70
CA GLN A 110 -11.46 -14.40 -1.48
C GLN A 110 -12.92 -14.12 -1.12
N ASP A 111 -13.51 -15.04 -0.32
CA ASP A 111 -14.86 -14.87 0.20
C ASP A 111 -14.93 -13.61 1.08
N PRO A 112 -15.98 -12.77 0.92
CA PRO A 112 -16.18 -11.56 1.70
C PRO A 112 -16.79 -11.88 3.08
N ASN A 113 -16.15 -12.77 3.82
CA ASN A 113 -16.62 -13.34 5.08
C ASN A 113 -16.25 -12.51 6.33
N GLY A 114 -15.64 -11.33 6.15
CA GLY A 114 -15.23 -10.47 7.25
C GLY A 114 -13.95 -10.91 7.99
N TYR A 115 -13.16 -11.84 7.42
CA TYR A 115 -11.92 -12.31 8.03
C TYR A 115 -10.71 -12.25 7.09
N ASN A 116 -10.90 -11.81 5.85
CA ASN A 116 -9.86 -11.65 4.86
C ASN A 116 -9.69 -10.16 4.51
N TYR A 117 -8.48 -9.67 4.62
CA TYR A 117 -8.18 -8.25 4.39
C TYR A 117 -6.88 -8.09 3.63
N ALA A 118 -6.69 -6.93 3.03
CA ALA A 118 -5.42 -6.52 2.44
C ALA A 118 -4.98 -5.17 2.98
N MET A 119 -3.66 -4.99 3.13
CA MET A 119 -3.04 -3.68 3.19
C MET A 119 -2.98 -3.10 1.78
N ALA A 120 -3.92 -2.24 1.40
CA ALA A 120 -3.82 -1.51 0.15
C ALA A 120 -2.90 -0.30 0.34
N ILE A 121 -1.86 -0.23 -0.46
CA ILE A 121 -0.94 0.90 -0.47
C ILE A 121 -1.19 1.75 -1.72
N THR A 122 -0.71 2.98 -1.72
CA THR A 122 -0.82 3.90 -2.87
C THR A 122 -0.43 3.26 -4.21
N GLY A 123 0.46 2.26 -4.19
CA GLY A 123 0.84 1.48 -5.37
C GLY A 123 -0.33 0.80 -6.10
N LEU A 124 -1.41 0.41 -5.42
CA LEU A 124 -2.63 -0.11 -6.05
C LEU A 124 -3.28 0.93 -6.97
N LEU A 125 -3.43 2.16 -6.47
CA LEU A 125 -4.04 3.27 -7.21
C LEU A 125 -3.19 3.68 -8.42
N ILE A 126 -1.87 3.75 -8.23
CA ILE A 126 -0.91 4.08 -9.28
C ILE A 126 -0.91 2.99 -10.37
N SER A 127 -0.87 1.71 -9.99
CA SER A 127 -0.89 0.60 -10.95
C SER A 127 -2.19 0.57 -11.78
N LYS A 128 -3.33 0.92 -11.17
CA LYS A 128 -4.59 1.11 -11.91
C LYS A 128 -4.49 2.27 -12.88
N ALA A 129 -4.01 3.42 -12.42
CA ALA A 129 -3.87 4.62 -13.24
C ALA A 129 -2.94 4.40 -14.44
N GLN A 130 -1.84 3.66 -14.27
CA GLN A 130 -0.88 3.31 -15.31
C GLN A 130 -1.35 2.18 -16.26
N GLY A 131 -2.46 1.51 -15.92
CA GLY A 131 -3.01 0.42 -16.73
C GLY A 131 -2.36 -0.94 -16.50
N ASP A 132 -1.55 -1.09 -15.45
CA ASP A 132 -0.96 -2.37 -15.03
C ASP A 132 -2.00 -3.31 -14.42
N LEU A 133 -3.08 -2.73 -13.87
CA LEU A 133 -4.26 -3.42 -13.36
C LEU A 133 -5.52 -2.93 -14.09
N ASP A 134 -6.46 -3.82 -14.34
CA ASP A 134 -7.78 -3.51 -14.88
C ASP A 134 -8.80 -3.10 -13.81
N TYR A 135 -8.44 -3.21 -12.52
CA TYR A 135 -9.21 -2.79 -11.36
C TYR A 135 -8.36 -1.94 -10.40
N GLY A 136 -9.01 -1.17 -9.55
CA GLY A 136 -8.41 -0.34 -8.51
C GLY A 136 -9.04 -0.60 -7.13
N HIS A 137 -9.12 0.43 -6.32
CA HIS A 137 -9.72 0.36 -4.98
C HIS A 137 -11.22 0.02 -5.00
N GLU A 138 -11.92 0.29 -6.09
CA GLU A 138 -13.36 -0.02 -6.27
C GLU A 138 -13.66 -1.52 -6.24
N ALA A 139 -12.64 -2.36 -6.42
CA ALA A 139 -12.75 -3.82 -6.31
C ALA A 139 -12.76 -4.34 -4.86
N TYR A 140 -12.69 -3.44 -3.88
CA TYR A 140 -12.64 -3.74 -2.45
C TYR A 140 -13.65 -2.90 -1.68
N ASP A 141 -13.91 -3.29 -0.45
CA ASP A 141 -14.61 -2.45 0.52
C ASP A 141 -13.57 -1.85 1.49
N PRO A 142 -13.50 -0.52 1.65
CA PRO A 142 -12.55 0.10 2.56
C PRO A 142 -12.96 -0.17 4.01
N VAL A 143 -11.97 -0.43 4.86
CA VAL A 143 -12.14 -0.56 6.31
C VAL A 143 -11.62 0.68 7.02
N GLY A 144 -10.45 1.19 6.64
CA GLY A 144 -9.89 2.39 7.23
C GLY A 144 -8.55 2.78 6.59
N MET A 145 -8.24 4.06 6.61
CA MET A 145 -6.92 4.59 6.31
C MET A 145 -6.10 4.59 7.59
N ILE A 146 -4.94 3.95 7.58
CA ILE A 146 -4.17 3.67 8.81
C ILE A 146 -2.93 4.52 8.91
N SER A 147 -2.32 4.83 7.78
CA SER A 147 -1.08 5.61 7.72
C SER A 147 -1.06 6.50 6.49
N ALA A 148 -0.48 7.69 6.64
CA ALA A 148 -0.19 8.59 5.54
C ALA A 148 1.22 9.17 5.68
N GLU A 149 1.99 9.10 4.62
CA GLU A 149 3.26 9.79 4.48
C GLU A 149 3.02 11.05 3.62
N THR A 150 3.11 12.21 4.23
CA THR A 150 2.83 13.51 3.61
C THR A 150 4.04 14.44 3.59
N SER A 151 5.24 13.91 3.92
CA SER A 151 6.47 14.69 3.95
C SER A 151 7.21 14.71 2.62
N THR A 152 6.66 14.09 1.55
CA THR A 152 7.28 14.15 0.23
C THR A 152 7.32 15.60 -0.26
N GLY A 153 8.52 16.05 -0.68
CA GLY A 153 8.74 17.42 -1.10
C GLY A 153 10.02 17.60 -1.91
N ILE A 154 10.32 18.85 -2.21
CA ILE A 154 11.55 19.25 -2.90
C ILE A 154 12.65 19.47 -1.87
N ILE A 155 13.77 18.81 -2.09
CA ILE A 155 14.96 18.85 -1.22
C ILE A 155 16.17 19.23 -2.03
N VAL A 156 16.97 20.14 -1.49
CA VAL A 156 18.25 20.60 -2.03
C VAL A 156 19.37 20.37 -1.03
N ARG A 157 20.62 20.52 -1.45
CA ARG A 157 21.73 20.62 -0.49
C ARG A 157 21.61 21.92 0.32
N ALA A 158 22.08 21.91 1.54
CA ALA A 158 22.03 23.09 2.42
C ALA A 158 22.83 24.29 1.87
N ASP A 159 23.91 24.02 1.11
CA ASP A 159 24.75 25.03 0.45
C ASP A 159 24.30 25.35 -1.00
N SER A 160 23.18 24.81 -1.44
CA SER A 160 22.60 25.08 -2.76
C SER A 160 22.37 26.59 -2.98
N PRO A 161 22.52 27.11 -4.21
CA PRO A 161 22.12 28.50 -4.53
C PRO A 161 20.60 28.71 -4.39
N TYR A 162 19.81 27.63 -4.38
CA TYR A 162 18.35 27.68 -4.24
C TYR A 162 17.96 27.52 -2.77
N GLN A 163 17.80 28.64 -2.07
CA GLN A 163 17.50 28.65 -0.64
C GLN A 163 16.00 28.65 -0.33
N THR A 164 15.17 28.98 -1.31
CA THR A 164 13.71 28.94 -1.27
C THR A 164 13.16 28.21 -2.49
N VAL A 165 11.90 27.78 -2.40
CA VAL A 165 11.23 27.19 -3.58
C VAL A 165 11.09 28.21 -4.69
N GLU A 166 10.93 29.49 -4.35
CA GLU A 166 10.86 30.60 -5.32
C GLU A 166 12.17 30.75 -6.09
N ASP A 167 13.34 30.68 -5.42
CA ASP A 167 14.66 30.71 -6.08
C ASP A 167 14.77 29.60 -7.11
N LEU A 168 14.40 28.37 -6.72
CA LEU A 168 14.43 27.18 -7.58
C LEU A 168 13.52 27.35 -8.81
N PHE A 169 12.26 27.71 -8.58
CA PHE A 169 11.29 27.82 -9.67
C PHE A 169 11.58 29.00 -10.60
N ASN A 170 12.13 30.11 -10.08
CA ASN A 170 12.56 31.21 -10.93
C ASN A 170 13.76 30.82 -11.81
N ALA A 171 14.70 30.06 -11.29
CA ALA A 171 15.82 29.53 -12.07
C ALA A 171 15.32 28.59 -13.18
N ILE A 172 14.42 27.67 -12.85
CA ILE A 172 13.80 26.74 -13.82
C ILE A 172 13.03 27.51 -14.91
N LYS A 173 12.25 28.52 -14.54
CA LYS A 173 11.51 29.35 -15.52
C LYS A 173 12.45 30.14 -16.45
N ALA A 174 13.60 30.56 -15.95
CA ALA A 174 14.59 31.29 -16.75
C ALA A 174 15.33 30.39 -17.74
N ASP A 175 15.70 29.19 -17.32
CA ASP A 175 16.33 28.15 -18.14
C ASP A 175 16.03 26.75 -17.54
N PRO A 176 15.05 26.03 -18.06
CA PRO A 176 14.66 24.72 -17.52
C PRO A 176 15.80 23.69 -17.51
N GLN A 177 16.77 23.79 -18.42
CA GLN A 177 17.87 22.84 -18.51
C GLN A 177 19.04 23.15 -17.58
N SER A 178 19.04 24.33 -16.96
CA SER A 178 20.10 24.73 -16.03
C SER A 178 19.95 24.15 -14.62
N VAL A 179 18.80 23.54 -14.31
CA VAL A 179 18.47 22.97 -12.99
C VAL A 179 18.05 21.52 -13.16
N VAL A 180 18.84 20.61 -12.62
CA VAL A 180 18.66 19.17 -12.82
C VAL A 180 17.98 18.53 -11.60
N GLY A 181 16.80 17.98 -11.79
CA GLY A 181 16.11 17.19 -10.77
C GLY A 181 16.51 15.71 -10.79
N GLY A 182 16.76 15.13 -9.62
CA GLY A 182 16.97 13.69 -9.45
C GLY A 182 15.71 13.02 -8.95
N ILE A 183 15.05 12.19 -9.77
CA ILE A 183 13.83 11.47 -9.38
C ILE A 183 13.90 9.99 -9.79
N SER A 184 12.93 9.19 -9.39
CA SER A 184 12.61 7.95 -10.10
C SER A 184 11.65 8.30 -11.24
N MET A 185 11.97 7.91 -12.46
CA MET A 185 11.13 8.19 -13.65
C MET A 185 9.88 7.29 -13.73
N THR A 186 9.54 6.62 -12.63
CA THR A 186 8.34 5.78 -12.51
C THR A 186 7.70 5.93 -11.13
N GLY A 187 6.42 5.57 -11.03
CA GLY A 187 5.68 5.53 -9.78
C GLY A 187 5.45 6.91 -9.15
N TYR A 188 5.38 6.95 -7.83
CA TYR A 188 4.97 8.14 -7.09
C TYR A 188 5.83 9.39 -7.33
N PRO A 189 7.19 9.36 -7.31
CA PRO A 189 8.00 10.56 -7.55
C PRO A 189 7.80 11.18 -8.94
N TYR A 190 7.55 10.34 -9.93
CA TYR A 190 7.27 10.80 -11.29
C TYR A 190 5.92 11.54 -11.39
N LEU A 191 4.88 10.98 -10.80
CA LEU A 191 3.56 11.63 -10.76
C LEU A 191 3.58 12.92 -9.94
N TYR A 192 4.36 12.95 -8.87
CA TYR A 192 4.58 14.15 -8.07
C TYR A 192 5.27 15.26 -8.89
N MET A 193 6.28 14.91 -9.70
CA MET A 193 6.92 15.83 -10.64
C MET A 193 5.90 16.42 -11.61
N LEU A 194 5.09 15.56 -12.27
CA LEU A 194 4.07 16.02 -13.21
C LEU A 194 3.04 16.95 -12.54
N ALA A 195 2.72 16.71 -11.28
CA ALA A 195 1.84 17.60 -10.52
C ALA A 195 2.46 18.99 -10.27
N ILE A 196 3.78 19.07 -10.04
CA ILE A 196 4.49 20.34 -9.94
C ILE A 196 4.46 21.08 -11.28
N GLU A 197 4.76 20.39 -12.37
CA GLU A 197 4.76 20.98 -13.73
C GLU A 197 3.39 21.56 -14.07
N ASP A 198 2.32 20.81 -13.84
CA ASP A 198 0.95 21.22 -14.11
C ASP A 198 0.51 22.41 -13.24
N ALA A 199 0.78 22.36 -11.93
CA ALA A 199 0.35 23.42 -11.00
C ALA A 199 1.08 24.74 -11.22
N LEU A 200 2.29 24.73 -11.77
CA LEU A 200 3.16 25.91 -11.88
C LEU A 200 3.38 26.37 -13.32
N ASP A 201 2.88 25.61 -14.30
CA ASP A 201 3.11 25.84 -15.75
C ASP A 201 4.62 25.97 -16.04
N ILE A 202 5.41 24.96 -15.61
CA ILE A 202 6.87 24.90 -15.82
C ILE A 202 7.27 23.51 -16.30
N ASP A 203 8.38 23.44 -17.03
CA ASP A 203 9.02 22.18 -17.44
C ASP A 203 10.17 21.88 -16.48
N LEU A 204 10.15 20.72 -15.84
CA LEU A 204 11.22 20.25 -14.97
C LEU A 204 12.18 19.34 -15.74
N TYR A 205 13.45 19.72 -15.81
CA TYR A 205 14.47 18.84 -16.36
C TYR A 205 14.93 17.84 -15.30
N CYS A 206 14.40 16.61 -15.39
CA CYS A 206 14.68 15.54 -14.45
C CYS A 206 15.44 14.38 -15.10
N VAL A 207 16.31 13.75 -14.31
CA VAL A 207 17.02 12.52 -14.68
C VAL A 207 16.63 11.40 -13.75
N ASP A 208 16.68 10.15 -14.25
CA ASP A 208 16.49 8.99 -13.41
C ASP A 208 17.69 8.81 -12.47
N ALA A 209 17.48 9.11 -11.21
CA ALA A 209 18.47 8.95 -10.15
C ALA A 209 18.17 7.74 -9.24
N GLY A 210 17.39 6.79 -9.75
CA GLY A 210 17.12 5.51 -9.13
C GLY A 210 16.25 5.55 -7.88
N ASN A 211 16.55 4.67 -6.91
CA ASN A 211 15.84 4.59 -5.64
C ASN A 211 16.21 5.74 -4.67
N SER A 212 15.55 5.80 -3.52
CA SER A 212 15.74 6.92 -2.56
C SER A 212 17.18 7.07 -2.06
N ALA A 213 17.91 5.97 -1.86
CA ALA A 213 19.30 6.03 -1.40
C ALA A 213 20.24 6.54 -2.51
N GLU A 214 19.99 6.13 -3.75
CA GLU A 214 20.72 6.58 -4.92
C GLU A 214 20.48 8.08 -5.18
N ARG A 215 19.22 8.56 -5.06
CA ARG A 215 18.88 9.99 -5.14
C ARG A 215 19.59 10.83 -4.08
N ASN A 216 19.59 10.37 -2.82
CA ASN A 216 20.33 11.06 -1.75
C ASN A 216 21.83 11.15 -2.06
N THR A 217 22.41 10.07 -2.60
CA THR A 217 23.82 10.04 -3.02
C THR A 217 24.08 10.99 -4.17
N ALA A 218 23.20 11.04 -5.18
CA ALA A 218 23.32 11.93 -6.33
C ALA A 218 23.24 13.41 -5.92
N LEU A 219 22.33 13.75 -4.99
CA LEU A 219 22.20 15.12 -4.46
C LEU A 219 23.44 15.52 -3.65
N LEU A 220 23.91 14.65 -2.75
CA LEU A 220 25.10 14.89 -1.94
C LEU A 220 26.37 15.03 -2.81
N GLY A 221 26.43 14.24 -3.89
CA GLY A 221 27.54 14.25 -4.85
C GLY A 221 27.44 15.30 -5.96
N GLU A 222 26.53 16.28 -5.84
CA GLU A 222 26.35 17.37 -6.82
C GLU A 222 26.02 16.92 -8.26
N GLN A 223 25.47 15.72 -8.41
CA GLN A 223 25.06 15.20 -9.71
C GLN A 223 23.71 15.74 -10.15
N VAL A 224 22.90 16.19 -9.19
CA VAL A 224 21.60 16.82 -9.37
C VAL A 224 21.46 18.00 -8.41
N ASP A 225 20.63 18.98 -8.75
CA ASP A 225 20.43 20.20 -7.97
C ASP A 225 19.37 20.04 -6.89
N TYR A 226 18.36 19.22 -7.16
CA TYR A 226 17.30 18.89 -6.21
C TYR A 226 16.83 17.45 -6.40
N ILE A 227 16.15 16.93 -5.37
CA ILE A 227 15.46 15.64 -5.43
C ILE A 227 14.02 15.77 -4.92
N ILE A 228 13.15 14.85 -5.37
CA ILE A 228 11.84 14.62 -4.76
C ILE A 228 11.98 13.41 -3.84
N SER A 229 11.81 13.63 -2.53
CA SER A 229 11.98 12.59 -1.51
C SER A 229 11.16 12.90 -0.26
N ASN A 230 11.12 11.98 0.72
CA ASN A 230 10.39 12.15 1.97
C ASN A 230 11.30 12.19 3.20
N ALA A 231 10.75 12.62 4.35
CA ALA A 231 11.50 12.81 5.58
C ALA A 231 12.10 11.50 6.12
N ALA A 232 11.43 10.37 5.98
CA ALA A 232 11.90 9.09 6.52
C ALA A 232 13.28 8.68 6.00
N VAL A 233 13.53 8.92 4.70
CA VAL A 233 14.80 8.54 4.06
C VAL A 233 15.82 9.69 4.00
N THR A 234 15.42 10.93 4.26
CA THR A 234 16.31 12.11 4.23
C THR A 234 16.68 12.62 5.62
N LYS A 235 16.03 12.11 6.68
CA LYS A 235 16.25 12.52 8.07
C LYS A 235 17.74 12.59 8.49
N PRO A 236 18.60 11.60 8.20
CA PRO A 236 20.01 11.68 8.59
C PRO A 236 20.74 12.90 7.97
N TYR A 237 20.41 13.26 6.73
CA TYR A 237 21.00 14.38 6.02
C TYR A 237 20.43 15.74 6.46
N LEU A 238 19.18 15.75 6.95
CA LEU A 238 18.59 16.94 7.56
C LEU A 238 19.21 17.20 8.95
N GLU A 239 19.41 16.15 9.74
CA GLU A 239 20.05 16.24 11.07
C GLU A 239 21.54 16.61 11.00
N SER A 240 22.26 16.15 9.96
CA SER A 240 23.65 16.54 9.72
C SER A 240 23.79 17.97 9.15
N GLY A 241 22.70 18.53 8.63
CA GLY A 241 22.71 19.84 7.97
C GLY A 241 23.21 19.81 6.53
N ASP A 242 23.26 18.63 5.89
CA ASP A 242 23.67 18.49 4.49
C ASP A 242 22.52 18.83 3.53
N PHE A 243 21.28 18.57 3.93
CA PHE A 243 20.08 18.80 3.12
C PHE A 243 19.13 19.82 3.74
N LYS A 244 18.32 20.43 2.89
CA LYS A 244 17.27 21.38 3.24
C LYS A 244 16.02 21.11 2.42
N TYR A 245 14.86 21.09 3.08
CA TYR A 245 13.56 21.12 2.41
C TYR A 245 13.23 22.53 1.92
N LEU A 246 12.65 22.62 0.73
CA LEU A 246 12.09 23.87 0.21
C LEU A 246 10.57 23.94 0.38
N GLY A 247 9.88 22.80 0.36
CA GLY A 247 8.42 22.71 0.57
C GLY A 247 7.87 21.33 0.28
N ILE A 248 6.63 21.08 0.73
CA ILE A 248 5.88 19.83 0.56
C ILE A 248 4.51 20.10 -0.06
N ALA A 249 3.99 19.14 -0.87
CA ALA A 249 2.66 19.25 -1.48
C ALA A 249 1.56 18.61 -0.61
N ALA A 250 1.54 18.92 0.67
CA ALA A 250 0.56 18.41 1.62
C ALA A 250 -0.53 19.46 1.94
N LYS A 251 -1.71 19.01 2.38
CA LYS A 251 -2.79 19.88 2.88
C LYS A 251 -2.35 20.68 4.11
N GLU A 252 -1.50 20.06 4.95
CA GLU A 252 -0.98 20.61 6.22
C GLU A 252 0.50 20.28 6.37
N ARG A 253 1.20 21.01 7.25
CA ARG A 253 2.60 20.71 7.58
C ARG A 253 2.72 19.32 8.21
N ASN A 254 3.79 18.62 7.85
CA ASN A 254 4.04 17.29 8.36
C ASN A 254 4.70 17.36 9.76
N ALA A 255 4.23 16.52 10.69
CA ALA A 255 4.69 16.52 12.09
C ALA A 255 6.17 16.12 12.26
N PHE A 256 6.75 15.38 11.32
CA PHE A 256 8.18 15.01 11.37
C PHE A 256 9.12 16.15 10.91
N ILE A 257 8.58 17.12 10.17
CA ILE A 257 9.29 18.28 9.63
C ILE A 257 8.46 19.55 9.79
N PRO A 258 8.09 19.95 11.03
CA PRO A 258 7.09 20.98 11.28
C PRO A 258 7.50 22.38 10.79
N ASP A 259 8.79 22.62 10.61
CA ASP A 259 9.34 23.88 10.12
C ASP A 259 9.25 24.01 8.59
N VAL A 260 8.98 22.90 7.86
CA VAL A 260 8.87 22.91 6.40
C VAL A 260 7.47 23.38 5.98
N PRO A 261 7.36 24.44 5.17
CA PRO A 261 6.07 24.94 4.71
C PRO A 261 5.46 24.01 3.66
N THR A 262 4.12 24.04 3.55
CA THR A 262 3.43 23.47 2.38
C THR A 262 3.55 24.42 1.19
N PHE A 263 3.41 23.90 -0.04
CA PHE A 263 3.39 24.75 -1.23
C PHE A 263 2.21 25.73 -1.20
N THR A 264 1.09 25.35 -0.62
CA THR A 264 -0.07 26.24 -0.45
C THR A 264 0.25 27.43 0.48
N GLU A 265 0.99 27.21 1.58
CA GLU A 265 1.48 28.29 2.45
C GLU A 265 2.44 29.25 1.73
N LEU A 266 3.17 28.73 0.73
CA LEU A 266 4.09 29.51 -0.12
C LEU A 266 3.40 30.20 -1.31
N GLY A 267 2.07 30.05 -1.43
CA GLY A 267 1.25 30.71 -2.47
C GLY A 267 1.12 29.90 -3.75
N TYR A 268 1.50 28.63 -3.76
CA TYR A 268 1.31 27.72 -4.90
C TYR A 268 0.09 26.83 -4.67
N ASP A 269 -0.79 26.73 -5.65
CA ASP A 269 -1.97 25.83 -5.58
C ASP A 269 -1.56 24.40 -5.94
N LEU A 270 -0.79 23.79 -5.03
CA LEU A 270 -0.24 22.46 -5.19
C LEU A 270 -0.46 21.63 -3.93
N VAL A 271 -1.41 20.70 -4.02
CA VAL A 271 -1.63 19.62 -3.07
C VAL A 271 -1.59 18.30 -3.83
N PHE A 272 -0.82 17.34 -3.33
CA PHE A 272 -0.69 16.03 -3.93
C PHE A 272 -0.93 14.94 -2.88
N PRO A 273 -1.68 13.85 -3.18
CA PRO A 273 -1.99 12.82 -2.21
C PRO A 273 -0.72 12.21 -1.61
N GLY A 274 -0.68 12.06 -0.29
CA GLY A 274 0.40 11.36 0.39
C GLY A 274 0.46 9.87 0.01
N GLN A 275 1.59 9.24 0.29
CA GLN A 275 1.66 7.79 0.21
C GLN A 275 0.95 7.20 1.43
N ALA A 276 -0.10 6.42 1.20
CA ALA A 276 -0.99 5.93 2.25
C ALA A 276 -1.04 4.42 2.34
N ILE A 277 -1.41 3.94 3.52
CA ILE A 277 -1.74 2.54 3.79
C ILE A 277 -3.20 2.49 4.23
N TYR A 278 -3.97 1.71 3.53
CA TYR A 278 -5.38 1.44 3.82
C TYR A 278 -5.56 -0.03 4.18
N LEU A 279 -6.48 -0.33 5.08
CA LEU A 279 -7.02 -1.67 5.25
C LEU A 279 -8.27 -1.79 4.39
N VAL A 280 -8.33 -2.82 3.55
CA VAL A 280 -9.48 -3.10 2.67
C VAL A 280 -9.89 -4.56 2.78
N ALA A 281 -11.16 -4.84 2.53
CA ALA A 281 -11.75 -6.17 2.50
C ALA A 281 -12.17 -6.56 1.08
N PRO A 282 -12.38 -7.84 0.75
CA PRO A 282 -13.01 -8.27 -0.49
C PRO A 282 -14.37 -7.59 -0.68
N LYS A 283 -14.71 -7.26 -1.92
CA LYS A 283 -15.96 -6.59 -2.25
C LYS A 283 -17.19 -7.42 -1.84
N GLY A 284 -18.15 -6.80 -1.15
CA GLY A 284 -19.36 -7.45 -0.64
C GLY A 284 -19.22 -7.96 0.80
N THR A 285 -18.16 -7.56 1.51
CA THR A 285 -18.05 -7.83 2.95
C THR A 285 -19.18 -7.10 3.70
N ASP A 286 -19.74 -7.76 4.72
CA ASP A 286 -20.84 -7.20 5.51
C ASP A 286 -20.48 -5.82 6.05
N PRO A 287 -21.27 -4.77 5.75
CA PRO A 287 -20.99 -3.41 6.22
C PRO A 287 -20.94 -3.29 7.77
N GLU A 288 -21.69 -4.11 8.51
CA GLU A 288 -21.63 -4.10 9.97
C GLU A 288 -20.28 -4.60 10.48
N VAL A 289 -19.69 -5.60 9.82
CA VAL A 289 -18.33 -6.09 10.12
C VAL A 289 -17.29 -5.03 9.77
N ILE A 290 -17.43 -4.36 8.63
CA ILE A 290 -16.54 -3.26 8.21
C ILE A 290 -16.54 -2.15 9.27
N GLU A 291 -17.71 -1.67 9.69
CA GLU A 291 -17.85 -0.61 10.69
C GLU A 291 -17.28 -1.04 12.06
N LYS A 292 -17.52 -2.30 12.49
CA LYS A 292 -16.91 -2.83 13.70
C LYS A 292 -15.38 -2.83 13.65
N PHE A 293 -14.81 -3.26 12.51
CA PHE A 293 -13.35 -3.27 12.37
C PHE A 293 -12.78 -1.85 12.27
N ASN A 294 -13.47 -0.94 11.58
CA ASN A 294 -13.10 0.48 11.59
C ASN A 294 -13.05 1.02 13.02
N GLY A 295 -14.05 0.72 13.86
CA GLY A 295 -14.06 1.11 15.28
C GLY A 295 -12.93 0.49 16.11
N VAL A 296 -12.46 -0.74 15.78
CA VAL A 296 -11.26 -1.33 16.39
C VAL A 296 -10.01 -0.57 15.96
N LEU A 297 -9.88 -0.29 14.66
CA LEU A 297 -8.74 0.50 14.14
C LEU A 297 -8.68 1.88 14.80
N ASP A 298 -9.82 2.56 14.91
CA ASP A 298 -9.89 3.92 15.47
C ASP A 298 -9.38 3.97 16.92
N LYS A 299 -9.75 2.97 17.75
CA LYS A 299 -9.21 2.83 19.09
C LYS A 299 -7.70 2.62 19.09
N ILE A 300 -7.17 1.75 18.24
CA ILE A 300 -5.73 1.45 18.16
C ILE A 300 -4.96 2.69 17.68
N LEU A 301 -5.45 3.36 16.64
CA LEU A 301 -4.81 4.53 16.04
C LEU A 301 -4.81 5.77 16.97
N ALA A 302 -5.67 5.76 18.00
CA ALA A 302 -5.69 6.78 19.07
C ALA A 302 -4.76 6.46 20.23
N ARG A 303 -4.21 5.25 20.36
CA ARG A 303 -3.35 4.82 21.46
C ARG A 303 -1.97 5.50 21.37
N GLU A 304 -1.52 6.07 22.47
CA GLU A 304 -0.21 6.74 22.56
C GLU A 304 0.95 5.77 22.31
N ASP A 305 0.91 4.55 22.87
CA ASP A 305 1.95 3.53 22.70
C ASP A 305 2.04 3.03 21.25
N PHE A 306 0.91 2.92 20.53
CA PHE A 306 0.89 2.62 19.10
C PHE A 306 1.53 3.75 18.30
N ILE A 307 1.13 5.00 18.57
CA ILE A 307 1.64 6.19 17.88
C ILE A 307 3.14 6.33 18.09
N GLU A 308 3.63 6.19 19.33
CA GLU A 308 5.06 6.24 19.65
C GLU A 308 5.83 5.15 18.88
N LYS A 309 5.32 3.91 18.89
CA LYS A 309 5.94 2.78 18.19
C LYS A 309 6.01 3.02 16.68
N MET A 310 4.92 3.52 16.05
CA MET A 310 4.89 3.85 14.62
C MET A 310 5.80 5.03 14.27
N THR A 311 5.77 6.09 15.08
CA THR A 311 6.60 7.29 14.89
C THR A 311 8.10 6.96 15.00
N SER A 312 8.48 6.07 15.91
CA SER A 312 9.88 5.62 16.03
C SER A 312 10.38 4.90 14.78
N MET A 313 9.47 4.32 14.02
CA MET A 313 9.74 3.67 12.71
C MET A 313 9.48 4.61 11.51
N SER A 314 9.24 5.90 11.77
CA SER A 314 8.97 6.93 10.75
C SER A 314 7.65 6.74 9.98
N PHE A 315 6.66 6.09 10.58
CA PHE A 315 5.30 6.00 10.04
C PHE A 315 4.40 7.07 10.66
N GLY A 316 3.72 7.85 9.81
CA GLY A 316 2.61 8.70 10.23
C GLY A 316 1.37 7.87 10.53
N VAL A 317 0.65 8.20 11.59
CA VAL A 317 -0.61 7.54 11.97
C VAL A 317 -1.77 8.47 11.66
N VAL A 318 -2.76 7.96 10.95
CA VAL A 318 -4.03 8.68 10.68
C VAL A 318 -5.06 8.24 11.70
N LYS A 319 -5.79 9.18 12.31
CA LYS A 319 -6.76 8.91 13.38
C LYS A 319 -8.13 9.45 13.01
N GLY A 320 -9.16 8.80 13.56
CA GLY A 320 -10.53 9.30 13.53
C GLY A 320 -11.12 9.43 12.14
N ILE A 321 -10.76 8.53 11.22
CA ILE A 321 -11.26 8.54 9.85
C ILE A 321 -12.27 7.41 9.66
N SER A 322 -13.51 7.77 9.34
CA SER A 322 -14.60 6.83 9.07
C SER A 322 -14.38 6.04 7.79
N VAL A 323 -15.16 4.97 7.61
CA VAL A 323 -15.19 4.19 6.37
C VAL A 323 -15.50 5.07 5.15
N GLN A 324 -16.45 6.00 5.29
CA GLN A 324 -16.82 6.92 4.20
C GLN A 324 -15.68 7.89 3.86
N GLU A 325 -15.05 8.50 4.86
CA GLU A 325 -13.91 9.40 4.65
C GLU A 325 -12.72 8.63 4.04
N THR A 326 -12.50 7.36 4.43
CA THR A 326 -11.51 6.49 3.79
C THR A 326 -11.81 6.27 2.31
N LEU A 327 -13.08 6.04 1.96
CA LEU A 327 -13.49 5.91 0.56
C LEU A 327 -13.30 7.20 -0.23
N ASP A 328 -13.62 8.33 0.38
CA ASP A 328 -13.45 9.65 -0.25
C ASP A 328 -11.97 9.95 -0.52
N GLU A 329 -11.07 9.68 0.43
CA GLU A 329 -9.62 9.81 0.25
C GLU A 329 -9.08 8.86 -0.83
N LEU A 330 -9.58 7.61 -0.92
CA LEU A 330 -9.23 6.68 -1.99
C LEU A 330 -9.66 7.19 -3.37
N ASN A 331 -10.88 7.73 -3.48
CA ASN A 331 -11.41 8.29 -4.72
C ASN A 331 -10.62 9.52 -5.17
N ASP A 332 -10.33 10.45 -4.26
CA ASP A 332 -9.58 11.66 -4.53
C ASP A 332 -8.14 11.36 -4.97
N ALA A 333 -7.49 10.42 -4.28
CA ALA A 333 -6.14 9.98 -4.63
C ALA A 333 -6.12 9.29 -6.00
N ALA A 334 -7.06 8.39 -6.27
CA ALA A 334 -7.17 7.70 -7.56
C ALA A 334 -7.39 8.68 -8.71
N ALA A 335 -8.32 9.63 -8.56
CA ALA A 335 -8.60 10.65 -9.57
C ALA A 335 -7.35 11.52 -9.84
N THR A 336 -6.59 11.86 -8.79
CA THR A 336 -5.35 12.63 -8.93
C THR A 336 -4.29 11.83 -9.70
N PHE A 337 -4.05 10.56 -9.38
CA PHE A 337 -3.07 9.76 -10.10
C PHE A 337 -3.47 9.51 -11.55
N GLU A 338 -4.76 9.28 -11.82
CA GLU A 338 -5.26 9.13 -13.19
C GLU A 338 -5.08 10.40 -14.04
N LYS A 339 -5.17 11.59 -13.44
CA LYS A 339 -4.94 12.85 -14.14
C LYS A 339 -3.55 12.91 -14.75
N TYR A 340 -2.53 12.38 -14.06
CA TYR A 340 -1.13 12.46 -14.48
C TYR A 340 -0.60 11.21 -15.21
N THR A 341 -1.46 10.24 -15.51
CA THR A 341 -1.09 9.02 -16.27
C THR A 341 -1.71 8.96 -17.66
N LYS A 342 -2.59 9.89 -17.98
CA LYS A 342 -3.22 10.07 -19.32
C LYS A 342 -2.34 10.99 -20.16
#